data_a10a6d1070fe8ca9c6a3f9b1e324e169
#
_entry.id   a10a6d1070fe8ca9c6a3f9b1e324e169
#
_cell.length_a   1.000
_cell.length_b   1.000
_cell.length_c   1.000
_cell.angle_alpha   90.00
_cell.angle_beta   90.00
_cell.angle_gamma   90.00
#
_symmetry.space_group_name_H-M   'P 1'
#
loop_
_entity.id
_entity.type
_entity.pdbx_description
1 polymer ?
#
loop_
_entity_poly.entity_id
_entity_poly.type
_entity_poly.pdbx_seq_one_letter_code
_entity_poly.pdbx_strand_id
1 'polypeptide(L)'
;MTNHIPYFDHIPKIKAIFFDLHHTLTKTRVDFQGLMREAAHVVGIDISHITNEQLKDAFARMNPWILNYQIEKDVDIHWGTEPEQWIDVNREYLQNLGISNIIEQTLIEFERAWKDITKSNWESLIDDAKEVLEELQRRGYVLGLCTRRHDDPQALLERWSIRDLFASIQWTAVPGYAKPSPYTLIQAAFETSINPRLCAYVGNTVDADVGAAINAEMLPILTTWANPQEAILAPDKTIVIDSLNELLEMFSGPIS
;
A
#
# COMPACT_ATOMS: atom_id res chain seq x y z
N MET A 1 20.79 -20.61 16.81
CA MET A 1 20.77 -21.63 15.74
C MET A 1 20.37 -20.88 14.49
N THR A 2 21.31 -20.57 13.62
CA THR A 2 21.07 -19.89 12.35
C THR A 2 20.31 -20.84 11.46
N ASN A 3 19.03 -20.57 11.25
CA ASN A 3 18.25 -21.26 10.22
C ASN A 3 18.86 -20.90 8.86
N HIS A 4 19.70 -21.78 8.36
CA HIS A 4 20.16 -21.75 6.99
C HIS A 4 18.93 -22.01 6.11
N ILE A 5 18.41 -20.96 5.46
CA ILE A 5 17.32 -21.09 4.50
C ILE A 5 17.95 -21.68 3.24
N PRO A 6 17.63 -22.94 2.86
CA PRO A 6 18.28 -23.63 1.72
C PRO A 6 17.92 -23.03 0.35
N TYR A 7 17.22 -21.89 0.31
CA TYR A 7 16.63 -21.33 -0.90
C TYR A 7 17.49 -20.26 -1.60
N PHE A 8 18.56 -19.78 -0.95
CA PHE A 8 19.39 -18.68 -1.49
C PHE A 8 20.28 -19.07 -2.68
N ASP A 9 20.51 -20.36 -2.91
CA ASP A 9 21.39 -20.81 -4.01
C ASP A 9 20.79 -20.62 -5.40
N HIS A 10 19.52 -20.21 -5.52
CA HIS A 10 18.82 -20.06 -6.81
C HIS A 10 17.96 -18.79 -6.89
N ILE A 11 18.32 -17.71 -6.17
CA ILE A 11 17.67 -16.42 -6.42
C ILE A 11 17.99 -16.04 -7.87
N PRO A 12 16.97 -15.80 -8.72
CA PRO A 12 17.20 -15.35 -10.09
C PRO A 12 18.04 -14.06 -10.07
N LYS A 13 18.75 -13.76 -11.15
CA LYS A 13 19.55 -12.52 -11.28
C LYS A 13 18.64 -11.29 -11.19
N ILE A 14 18.25 -10.90 -9.98
CA ILE A 14 17.40 -9.74 -9.75
C ILE A 14 18.15 -8.46 -10.15
N LYS A 15 17.48 -7.57 -10.85
CA LYS A 15 17.98 -6.26 -11.29
C LYS A 15 17.16 -5.11 -10.70
N ALA A 16 15.89 -5.35 -10.41
CA ALA A 16 15.01 -4.38 -9.79
C ALA A 16 14.30 -4.95 -8.57
N ILE A 17 14.05 -4.10 -7.59
CA ILE A 17 13.28 -4.42 -6.40
C ILE A 17 12.17 -3.39 -6.27
N PHE A 18 10.93 -3.84 -6.38
CA PHE A 18 9.77 -2.99 -6.23
C PHE A 18 9.12 -3.20 -4.87
N PHE A 19 8.55 -2.15 -4.32
CA PHE A 19 8.01 -2.14 -2.95
C PHE A 19 6.56 -1.70 -2.94
N ASP A 20 5.76 -2.32 -2.08
CA ASP A 20 4.59 -1.66 -1.55
C ASP A 20 5.00 -0.56 -0.57
N LEU A 21 4.05 0.33 -0.23
CA LEU A 21 4.30 1.44 0.69
C LEU A 21 3.73 1.17 2.07
N HIS A 22 2.41 1.02 2.16
CA HIS A 22 1.67 1.01 3.42
C HIS A 22 1.90 -0.29 4.19
N HIS A 23 2.41 -0.17 5.43
CA HIS A 23 2.81 -1.30 6.27
C HIS A 23 3.96 -2.17 5.72
N THR A 24 4.55 -1.78 4.59
CA THR A 24 5.78 -2.37 4.04
C THR A 24 6.98 -1.47 4.31
N LEU A 25 6.96 -0.24 3.82
CA LEU A 25 7.97 0.77 4.11
C LEU A 25 7.55 1.74 5.21
N THR A 26 6.29 1.69 5.63
CA THR A 26 5.70 2.63 6.57
C THR A 26 5.00 1.95 7.74
N LYS A 27 4.79 2.74 8.80
CA LYS A 27 3.95 2.43 9.95
C LYS A 27 2.98 3.57 10.20
N THR A 28 1.79 3.28 10.73
CA THR A 28 0.76 4.26 11.04
C THR A 28 0.72 4.59 12.54
N ARG A 29 0.41 5.84 12.87
CA ARG A 29 0.23 6.29 14.27
C ARG A 29 -0.99 5.64 14.92
N VAL A 30 -2.07 5.55 14.16
CA VAL A 30 -3.33 4.93 14.56
C VAL A 30 -3.86 4.05 13.43
N ASP A 31 -4.71 3.10 13.76
CA ASP A 31 -5.41 2.29 12.76
C ASP A 31 -6.50 3.11 12.04
N PHE A 32 -7.12 2.49 11.04
CA PHE A 32 -8.21 3.12 10.27
C PHE A 32 -9.35 3.59 11.17
N GLN A 33 -9.70 2.82 12.20
CA GLN A 33 -10.78 3.14 13.13
C GLN A 33 -10.46 4.40 13.95
N GLY A 34 -9.22 4.53 14.39
CA GLY A 34 -8.73 5.73 15.07
C GLY A 34 -8.77 6.96 14.17
N LEU A 35 -8.36 6.80 12.91
CA LEU A 35 -8.41 7.87 11.91
C LEU A 35 -9.85 8.33 11.64
N MET A 36 -10.79 7.39 11.49
CA MET A 36 -12.22 7.70 11.33
C MET A 36 -12.78 8.50 12.52
N ARG A 37 -12.44 8.09 13.74
CA ARG A 37 -12.87 8.80 14.96
C ARG A 37 -12.31 10.21 15.03
N GLU A 38 -11.05 10.39 14.67
CA GLU A 38 -10.39 11.69 14.66
C GLU A 38 -11.05 12.62 13.62
N ALA A 39 -11.29 12.15 12.38
CA ALA A 39 -11.96 12.91 11.34
C ALA A 39 -13.41 13.27 11.71
N ALA A 40 -14.18 12.32 12.23
CA ALA A 40 -15.56 12.55 12.69
C ALA A 40 -15.61 13.58 13.83
N HIS A 41 -14.69 13.51 14.78
CA HIS A 41 -14.60 14.47 15.89
C HIS A 41 -14.36 15.90 15.41
N VAL A 42 -13.45 16.08 14.43
CA VAL A 42 -13.14 17.40 13.87
C VAL A 42 -14.38 18.09 13.30
N VAL A 43 -15.29 17.34 12.68
CA VAL A 43 -16.53 17.90 12.07
C VAL A 43 -17.77 17.77 12.94
N GLY A 44 -17.61 17.35 14.21
CA GLY A 44 -18.71 17.26 15.17
C GLY A 44 -19.67 16.08 14.93
N ILE A 45 -19.27 15.05 14.18
CA ILE A 45 -20.03 13.81 14.03
C ILE A 45 -19.72 12.90 15.22
N ASP A 46 -20.73 12.62 16.06
CA ASP A 46 -20.57 11.74 17.20
C ASP A 46 -20.68 10.25 16.79
N ILE A 47 -19.55 9.57 16.78
CA ILE A 47 -19.42 8.11 16.57
C ILE A 47 -18.85 7.40 17.80
N SER A 48 -18.90 8.04 18.98
CA SER A 48 -18.37 7.45 20.24
C SER A 48 -19.06 6.14 20.65
N HIS A 49 -20.34 6.00 20.28
CA HIS A 49 -21.16 4.84 20.54
C HIS A 49 -20.95 3.68 19.53
N ILE A 50 -20.22 3.92 18.44
CA ILE A 50 -19.95 2.91 17.39
C ILE A 50 -18.69 2.13 17.76
N THR A 51 -18.78 0.80 17.78
CA THR A 51 -17.63 -0.07 18.09
C THR A 51 -16.63 -0.13 16.93
N ASN A 52 -15.40 -0.57 17.21
CA ASN A 52 -14.39 -0.78 16.15
C ASN A 52 -14.82 -1.88 15.17
N GLU A 53 -15.55 -2.89 15.63
CA GLU A 53 -16.10 -3.94 14.77
C GLU A 53 -17.14 -3.36 13.80
N GLN A 54 -18.06 -2.54 14.29
CA GLN A 54 -19.03 -1.85 13.42
C GLN A 54 -18.38 -0.94 12.39
N LEU A 55 -17.29 -0.24 12.76
CA LEU A 55 -16.49 0.55 11.80
C LEU A 55 -15.86 -0.32 10.72
N LYS A 56 -15.29 -1.49 11.10
CA LYS A 56 -14.72 -2.46 10.16
C LYS A 56 -15.78 -3.04 9.23
N ASP A 57 -16.92 -3.43 9.76
CA ASP A 57 -18.02 -4.00 8.98
C ASP A 57 -18.60 -2.97 8.00
N ALA A 58 -18.76 -1.71 8.42
CA ALA A 58 -19.19 -0.64 7.53
C ALA A 58 -18.19 -0.44 6.39
N PHE A 59 -16.89 -0.45 6.68
CA PHE A 59 -15.85 -0.35 5.67
C PHE A 59 -15.85 -1.57 4.72
N ALA A 60 -16.02 -2.78 5.23
CA ALA A 60 -16.09 -3.98 4.40
C ALA A 60 -17.27 -3.92 3.40
N ARG A 61 -18.41 -3.36 3.82
CA ARG A 61 -19.57 -3.14 2.93
C ARG A 61 -19.30 -2.12 1.82
N MET A 62 -18.32 -1.22 2.01
CA MET A 62 -17.95 -0.24 0.99
C MET A 62 -17.29 -0.86 -0.24
N ASN A 63 -16.57 -1.97 -0.10
CA ASN A 63 -15.83 -2.56 -1.21
C ASN A 63 -16.72 -2.88 -2.44
N PRO A 64 -17.84 -3.62 -2.32
CA PRO A 64 -18.71 -3.86 -3.46
C PRO A 64 -19.44 -2.59 -3.94
N TRP A 65 -19.78 -1.68 -3.03
CA TRP A 65 -20.40 -0.41 -3.39
C TRP A 65 -19.46 0.47 -4.22
N ILE A 66 -18.20 0.64 -3.77
CA ILE A 66 -17.18 1.41 -4.50
C ILE A 66 -16.94 0.80 -5.88
N LEU A 67 -16.84 -0.53 -5.99
CA LEU A 67 -16.66 -1.21 -7.27
C LEU A 67 -17.81 -0.88 -8.25
N ASN A 68 -19.06 -1.00 -7.80
CA ASN A 68 -20.21 -0.68 -8.62
C ASN A 68 -20.24 0.81 -9.00
N TYR A 69 -19.99 1.70 -8.05
CA TYR A 69 -19.91 3.13 -8.26
C TYR A 69 -18.87 3.49 -9.32
N GLN A 70 -17.68 2.90 -9.24
CA GLN A 70 -16.59 3.13 -10.18
C GLN A 70 -16.92 2.63 -11.58
N ILE A 71 -17.59 1.49 -11.71
CA ILE A 71 -18.05 0.94 -12.99
C ILE A 71 -19.13 1.86 -13.59
N GLU A 72 -20.14 2.26 -12.81
CA GLU A 72 -21.24 3.13 -13.27
C GLU A 72 -20.76 4.52 -13.68
N LYS A 73 -19.73 5.02 -13.05
CA LYS A 73 -19.14 6.35 -13.32
C LYS A 73 -18.03 6.32 -14.37
N ASP A 74 -17.65 5.13 -14.87
CA ASP A 74 -16.53 4.96 -15.82
C ASP A 74 -15.26 5.71 -15.38
N VAL A 75 -14.86 5.45 -14.14
CA VAL A 75 -13.78 6.23 -13.49
C VAL A 75 -12.40 5.89 -14.04
N ASP A 76 -11.52 6.90 -14.02
CA ASP A 76 -10.11 6.76 -14.36
C ASP A 76 -9.35 5.88 -13.35
N ILE A 77 -8.22 5.32 -13.78
CA ILE A 77 -7.36 4.47 -12.95
C ILE A 77 -6.82 5.19 -11.70
N HIS A 78 -6.73 6.50 -11.73
CA HIS A 78 -6.32 7.35 -10.60
C HIS A 78 -7.50 8.04 -9.91
N TRP A 79 -8.71 7.47 -10.04
CA TRP A 79 -9.89 7.98 -9.35
C TRP A 79 -9.66 8.10 -7.85
N GLY A 80 -10.20 9.15 -7.24
CA GLY A 80 -10.10 9.39 -5.80
C GLY A 80 -8.98 10.36 -5.41
N THR A 81 -8.29 10.97 -6.38
CA THR A 81 -7.27 11.99 -6.11
C THR A 81 -7.87 13.32 -5.67
N GLU A 82 -9.07 13.66 -6.16
CA GLU A 82 -9.76 14.92 -5.85
C GLU A 82 -10.75 14.74 -4.68
N PRO A 83 -10.85 15.74 -3.77
CA PRO A 83 -11.73 15.67 -2.60
C PRO A 83 -13.20 15.42 -2.94
N GLU A 84 -13.69 16.05 -4.02
CA GLU A 84 -15.08 15.98 -4.44
C GLU A 84 -15.54 14.56 -4.80
N GLN A 85 -14.62 13.72 -5.26
CA GLN A 85 -14.89 12.33 -5.61
C GLN A 85 -15.24 11.48 -4.38
N TRP A 86 -14.91 11.93 -3.19
CA TRP A 86 -15.15 11.21 -1.93
C TRP A 86 -16.45 11.59 -1.23
N ILE A 87 -17.16 12.61 -1.69
CA ILE A 87 -18.41 13.05 -1.05
C ILE A 87 -19.43 11.92 -1.00
N ASP A 88 -19.67 11.26 -2.14
CA ASP A 88 -20.63 10.14 -2.21
C ASP A 88 -20.14 8.91 -1.43
N VAL A 89 -18.85 8.63 -1.48
CA VAL A 89 -18.22 7.53 -0.69
C VAL A 89 -18.40 7.78 0.80
N ASN A 90 -18.07 8.98 1.27
CA ASN A 90 -18.21 9.33 2.68
C ASN A 90 -19.68 9.35 3.13
N ARG A 91 -20.59 9.78 2.26
CA ARG A 91 -22.03 9.71 2.51
C ARG A 91 -22.48 8.27 2.74
N GLU A 92 -22.14 7.37 1.82
CA GLU A 92 -22.49 5.96 1.90
C GLU A 92 -21.87 5.29 3.13
N TYR A 93 -20.58 5.57 3.42
CA TYR A 93 -19.92 5.03 4.59
C TYR A 93 -20.62 5.43 5.90
N LEU A 94 -20.94 6.71 6.07
CA LEU A 94 -21.64 7.23 7.25
C LEU A 94 -23.07 6.68 7.35
N GLN A 95 -23.77 6.51 6.22
CA GLN A 95 -25.07 5.83 6.20
C GLN A 95 -24.98 4.37 6.65
N ASN A 96 -23.92 3.65 6.25
CA ASN A 96 -23.65 2.29 6.71
C ASN A 96 -23.38 2.19 8.23
N LEU A 97 -23.02 3.32 8.85
CA LEU A 97 -22.90 3.46 10.31
C LEU A 97 -24.21 3.90 10.99
N GLY A 98 -25.30 4.07 10.22
CA GLY A 98 -26.60 4.54 10.73
C GLY A 98 -26.69 6.09 10.87
N ILE A 99 -25.70 6.82 10.35
CA ILE A 99 -25.67 8.29 10.41
C ILE A 99 -26.28 8.82 9.11
N SER A 100 -27.51 9.27 9.15
CA SER A 100 -28.25 9.80 8.01
C SER A 100 -28.44 11.33 8.11
N ASN A 101 -28.89 11.94 7.02
CA ASN A 101 -29.21 13.37 6.95
C ASN A 101 -27.99 14.32 7.15
N ILE A 102 -26.78 13.88 6.76
CA ILE A 102 -25.60 14.73 6.77
C ILE A 102 -25.66 15.67 5.58
N ILE A 103 -25.52 16.96 5.83
CA ILE A 103 -25.47 17.97 4.77
C ILE A 103 -24.15 17.86 4.00
N GLU A 104 -24.18 18.20 2.72
CA GLU A 104 -23.01 18.08 1.83
C GLU A 104 -21.81 18.87 2.35
N GLN A 105 -22.02 20.04 2.93
CA GLN A 105 -20.96 20.85 3.53
C GLN A 105 -20.19 20.07 4.61
N THR A 106 -20.86 19.31 5.45
CA THR A 106 -20.23 18.48 6.49
C THR A 106 -19.42 17.34 5.88
N LEU A 107 -19.87 16.75 4.75
CA LEU A 107 -19.10 15.72 4.03
C LEU A 107 -17.83 16.29 3.41
N ILE A 108 -17.89 17.50 2.86
CA ILE A 108 -16.72 18.23 2.34
C ILE A 108 -15.72 18.51 3.47
N GLU A 109 -16.22 18.95 4.62
CA GLU A 109 -15.39 19.22 5.81
C GLU A 109 -14.79 17.91 6.38
N PHE A 110 -15.54 16.82 6.36
CA PHE A 110 -15.06 15.49 6.76
C PHE A 110 -13.90 15.03 5.87
N GLU A 111 -14.06 15.13 4.54
CA GLU A 111 -13.00 14.76 3.60
C GLU A 111 -11.75 15.66 3.78
N ARG A 112 -11.96 16.95 4.03
CA ARG A 112 -10.85 17.86 4.33
C ARG A 112 -10.13 17.46 5.62
N ALA A 113 -10.88 17.19 6.70
CA ALA A 113 -10.32 16.74 7.97
C ALA A 113 -9.52 15.43 7.80
N TRP A 114 -10.08 14.48 7.05
CA TRP A 114 -9.39 13.23 6.71
C TRP A 114 -8.05 13.48 6.00
N LYS A 115 -8.05 14.30 4.95
CA LYS A 115 -6.82 14.67 4.21
C LYS A 115 -5.82 15.40 5.09
N ASP A 116 -6.25 16.31 5.94
CA ASP A 116 -5.35 17.05 6.83
C ASP A 116 -4.70 16.13 7.88
N ILE A 117 -5.46 15.20 8.45
CA ILE A 117 -4.94 14.21 9.40
C ILE A 117 -3.94 13.28 8.71
N THR A 118 -4.28 12.77 7.54
CA THR A 118 -3.40 11.84 6.79
C THR A 118 -2.14 12.52 6.26
N LYS A 119 -2.21 13.81 5.92
CA LYS A 119 -1.03 14.61 5.54
C LYS A 119 -0.11 14.93 6.72
N SER A 120 -0.61 14.98 7.96
CA SER A 120 0.15 15.49 9.10
C SER A 120 0.90 14.35 9.78
N ASN A 121 1.22 13.49 10.12
CA ASN A 121 2.00 12.47 10.85
C ASN A 121 1.20 11.18 11.12
N TRP A 122 0.20 10.91 10.30
CA TRP A 122 -0.52 9.65 10.41
C TRP A 122 0.37 8.47 10.03
N GLU A 123 1.23 8.65 9.02
CA GLU A 123 2.11 7.64 8.47
C GLU A 123 3.57 8.11 8.51
N SER A 124 4.48 7.23 8.88
CA SER A 124 5.92 7.47 8.91
C SER A 124 6.68 6.27 8.37
N LEU A 125 7.90 6.48 7.91
CA LEU A 125 8.76 5.35 7.54
C LEU A 125 8.98 4.43 8.76
N ILE A 126 9.12 3.14 8.52
CA ILE A 126 9.68 2.22 9.50
C ILE A 126 11.16 2.53 9.69
N ASP A 127 11.68 2.16 10.83
CA ASP A 127 13.08 2.31 11.12
C ASP A 127 13.89 1.55 10.04
N ASP A 128 15.02 2.07 9.62
CA ASP A 128 15.93 1.52 8.59
C ASP A 128 15.41 1.55 7.13
N ALA A 129 14.15 1.93 6.85
CA ALA A 129 13.61 1.87 5.48
C ALA A 129 14.44 2.72 4.50
N LYS A 130 14.76 3.95 4.87
CA LYS A 130 15.53 4.85 4.01
C LYS A 130 16.94 4.33 3.76
N GLU A 131 17.62 3.90 4.82
CA GLU A 131 18.99 3.39 4.76
C GLU A 131 19.08 2.13 3.88
N VAL A 132 18.10 1.24 3.99
CA VAL A 132 18.03 0.03 3.17
C VAL A 132 17.80 0.36 1.70
N LEU A 133 16.87 1.29 1.40
CA LEU A 133 16.60 1.72 0.03
C LEU A 133 17.84 2.39 -0.59
N GLU A 134 18.50 3.30 0.13
CA GLU A 134 19.74 3.96 -0.32
C GLU A 134 20.85 2.94 -0.60
N GLU A 135 21.02 1.94 0.27
CA GLU A 135 22.04 0.92 0.10
C GLU A 135 21.73 -0.02 -1.08
N LEU A 136 20.47 -0.43 -1.29
CA LEU A 136 20.08 -1.23 -2.45
C LEU A 136 20.33 -0.46 -3.76
N GLN A 137 19.99 0.84 -3.81
CA GLN A 137 20.29 1.68 -4.97
C GLN A 137 21.79 1.81 -5.19
N ARG A 138 22.59 2.01 -4.13
CA ARG A 138 24.06 2.08 -4.20
C ARG A 138 24.68 0.79 -4.72
N ARG A 139 24.07 -0.37 -4.44
CA ARG A 139 24.47 -1.68 -4.98
C ARG A 139 24.11 -1.87 -6.45
N GLY A 140 23.37 -0.93 -7.05
CA GLY A 140 23.00 -0.94 -8.45
C GLY A 140 21.64 -1.55 -8.77
N TYR A 141 20.80 -1.81 -7.76
CA TYR A 141 19.41 -2.23 -8.00
C TYR A 141 18.56 -1.04 -8.41
N VAL A 142 17.69 -1.24 -9.40
CA VAL A 142 16.65 -0.28 -9.76
C VAL A 142 15.49 -0.45 -8.79
N LEU A 143 15.07 0.63 -8.13
CA LEU A 143 13.97 0.59 -7.18
C LEU A 143 12.69 1.16 -7.80
N GLY A 144 11.55 0.59 -7.45
CA GLY A 144 10.23 1.09 -7.82
C GLY A 144 9.25 0.99 -6.67
N LEU A 145 8.19 1.79 -6.73
CA LEU A 145 7.07 1.76 -5.79
C LEU A 145 5.81 1.33 -6.53
N CYS A 146 5.08 0.34 -5.98
CA CYS A 146 3.82 -0.13 -6.54
C CYS A 146 2.81 -0.30 -5.40
N THR A 147 1.94 0.68 -5.20
CA THR A 147 1.09 0.74 -4.01
C THR A 147 -0.40 0.83 -4.32
N ARG A 148 -1.23 0.29 -3.42
CA ARG A 148 -2.68 0.41 -3.50
C ARG A 148 -3.13 1.65 -2.75
N ARG A 149 -3.17 2.79 -3.45
CA ARG A 149 -3.61 4.08 -2.90
C ARG A 149 -4.54 4.77 -3.88
N HIS A 150 -5.40 5.63 -3.36
CA HIS A 150 -6.22 6.53 -4.18
C HIS A 150 -5.50 7.86 -4.46
N ASP A 151 -4.65 8.30 -3.54
CA ASP A 151 -3.88 9.55 -3.65
C ASP A 151 -2.48 9.32 -4.24
N ASP A 152 -1.96 10.33 -4.93
CA ASP A 152 -0.59 10.34 -5.43
C ASP A 152 0.42 10.31 -4.26
N PRO A 153 1.29 9.31 -4.15
CA PRO A 153 2.23 9.20 -3.04
C PRO A 153 3.45 10.14 -3.15
N GLN A 154 3.64 10.85 -4.28
CA GLN A 154 4.89 11.58 -4.53
C GLN A 154 5.21 12.61 -3.44
N ALA A 155 4.24 13.45 -3.06
CA ALA A 155 4.44 14.45 -2.00
C ALA A 155 4.80 13.82 -0.64
N LEU A 156 4.29 12.61 -0.35
CA LEU A 156 4.62 11.84 0.84
C LEU A 156 6.08 11.34 0.80
N LEU A 157 6.49 10.80 -0.34
CA LEU A 157 7.86 10.32 -0.57
C LEU A 157 8.89 11.46 -0.53
N GLU A 158 8.54 12.64 -1.07
CA GLU A 158 9.36 13.86 -0.99
C GLU A 158 9.57 14.30 0.46
N ARG A 159 8.50 14.32 1.26
CA ARG A 159 8.57 14.66 2.70
C ARG A 159 9.54 13.74 3.46
N TRP A 160 9.62 12.46 3.09
CA TRP A 160 10.55 11.51 3.68
C TRP A 160 11.92 11.49 3.00
N SER A 161 12.11 12.29 1.94
CA SER A 161 13.36 12.36 1.17
C SER A 161 13.78 10.99 0.59
N ILE A 162 12.79 10.23 0.08
CA ILE A 162 13.01 8.94 -0.61
C ILE A 162 12.43 8.91 -2.03
N ARG A 163 11.79 10.01 -2.50
CA ARG A 163 11.18 10.08 -3.83
C ARG A 163 12.19 9.71 -4.93
N ASP A 164 13.38 10.28 -4.87
CA ASP A 164 14.42 10.15 -5.91
C ASP A 164 15.13 8.79 -5.89
N LEU A 165 14.84 7.94 -4.90
CA LEU A 165 15.32 6.56 -4.88
C LEU A 165 14.54 5.67 -5.85
N PHE A 166 13.31 6.04 -6.20
CA PHE A 166 12.44 5.24 -7.07
C PHE A 166 12.46 5.72 -8.52
N ALA A 167 12.85 4.81 -9.41
CA ALA A 167 12.85 5.02 -10.86
C ALA A 167 11.43 4.96 -11.46
N SER A 168 10.50 4.25 -10.80
CA SER A 168 9.08 4.18 -11.16
C SER A 168 8.22 4.26 -9.91
N ILE A 169 7.12 4.99 -9.99
CA ILE A 169 6.12 5.10 -8.92
C ILE A 169 4.75 4.85 -9.52
N GLN A 170 4.13 3.74 -9.14
CA GLN A 170 2.83 3.29 -9.64
C GLN A 170 1.84 3.17 -8.50
N TRP A 171 0.63 3.71 -8.68
CA TRP A 171 -0.42 3.61 -7.68
C TRP A 171 -1.80 3.51 -8.34
N THR A 172 -2.67 2.74 -7.74
CA THR A 172 -4.11 2.72 -8.00
C THR A 172 -4.83 1.92 -6.92
N ALA A 173 -6.03 2.31 -6.57
CA ALA A 173 -6.94 1.50 -5.77
C ALA A 173 -8.20 1.10 -6.54
N VAL A 174 -8.25 1.38 -7.85
CA VAL A 174 -9.39 1.03 -8.72
C VAL A 174 -9.43 -0.49 -8.93
N PRO A 175 -10.54 -1.16 -8.60
CA PRO A 175 -10.69 -2.60 -8.78
C PRO A 175 -10.42 -3.03 -10.24
N GLY A 176 -9.78 -4.19 -10.40
CA GLY A 176 -9.31 -4.69 -11.70
C GLY A 176 -7.88 -4.25 -12.03
N TYR A 177 -7.46 -3.07 -11.59
CA TYR A 177 -6.08 -2.60 -11.71
C TYR A 177 -5.30 -2.72 -10.39
N ALA A 178 -5.97 -2.52 -9.25
CA ALA A 178 -5.35 -2.67 -7.94
C ALA A 178 -4.92 -4.12 -7.67
N LYS A 179 -3.84 -4.29 -6.89
CA LYS A 179 -3.37 -5.60 -6.42
C LYS A 179 -4.51 -6.45 -5.84
N PRO A 180 -4.63 -7.73 -6.14
CA PRO A 180 -3.63 -8.63 -6.72
C PRO A 180 -3.49 -8.59 -8.26
N SER A 181 -4.11 -7.64 -8.95
CA SER A 181 -3.80 -7.40 -10.36
C SER A 181 -2.30 -7.07 -10.50
N PRO A 182 -1.59 -7.63 -11.50
CA PRO A 182 -0.18 -7.35 -11.72
C PRO A 182 0.06 -5.98 -12.37
N TYR A 183 -0.98 -5.19 -12.61
CA TYR A 183 -0.92 -4.00 -13.45
C TYR A 183 0.17 -3.03 -13.02
N THR A 184 0.18 -2.56 -11.76
CA THR A 184 1.18 -1.59 -11.29
C THR A 184 2.61 -2.14 -11.33
N LEU A 185 2.79 -3.44 -11.07
CA LEU A 185 4.08 -4.10 -11.13
C LEU A 185 4.60 -4.21 -12.57
N ILE A 186 3.73 -4.55 -13.51
CA ILE A 186 4.07 -4.63 -14.94
C ILE A 186 4.38 -3.23 -15.49
N GLN A 187 3.63 -2.21 -15.08
CA GLN A 187 3.93 -0.83 -15.49
C GLN A 187 5.29 -0.37 -14.96
N ALA A 188 5.62 -0.66 -13.71
CA ALA A 188 6.94 -0.34 -13.16
C ALA A 188 8.08 -1.07 -13.90
N ALA A 189 7.88 -2.35 -14.23
CA ALA A 189 8.85 -3.12 -15.01
C ALA A 189 9.01 -2.55 -16.44
N PHE A 190 7.92 -2.12 -17.06
CA PHE A 190 7.94 -1.50 -18.39
C PHE A 190 8.68 -0.16 -18.36
N GLU A 191 8.38 0.74 -17.42
CA GLU A 191 9.05 2.04 -17.29
C GLU A 191 10.55 1.90 -17.01
N THR A 192 10.94 0.92 -16.21
CA THR A 192 12.34 0.65 -15.91
C THR A 192 13.06 -0.18 -16.99
N SER A 193 12.32 -0.64 -18.01
CA SER A 193 12.83 -1.52 -19.09
C SER A 193 13.49 -2.81 -18.56
N ILE A 194 13.00 -3.34 -17.44
CA ILE A 194 13.48 -4.58 -16.82
C ILE A 194 12.42 -5.67 -16.95
N ASN A 195 12.85 -6.86 -17.40
CA ASN A 195 11.95 -8.01 -17.50
C ASN A 195 11.37 -8.37 -16.10
N PRO A 196 10.05 -8.57 -15.95
CA PRO A 196 9.43 -8.92 -14.66
C PRO A 196 10.11 -10.09 -13.92
N ARG A 197 10.57 -11.10 -14.63
CA ARG A 197 11.31 -12.25 -14.05
C ARG A 197 12.67 -11.88 -13.45
N LEU A 198 13.17 -10.68 -13.69
CA LEU A 198 14.38 -10.11 -13.10
C LEU A 198 14.04 -9.08 -12.01
N CYS A 199 12.78 -9.03 -11.58
CA CYS A 199 12.29 -8.15 -10.53
C CYS A 199 11.88 -8.96 -9.30
N ALA A 200 12.11 -8.38 -8.13
CA ALA A 200 11.50 -8.82 -6.87
C ALA A 200 10.43 -7.81 -6.46
N TYR A 201 9.39 -8.26 -5.79
CA TYR A 201 8.38 -7.40 -5.20
C TYR A 201 8.24 -7.67 -3.71
N VAL A 202 8.36 -6.62 -2.90
CA VAL A 202 8.31 -6.66 -1.44
C VAL A 202 7.00 -6.05 -0.96
N GLY A 203 6.22 -6.80 -0.21
CA GLY A 203 4.92 -6.34 0.32
C GLY A 203 4.53 -7.08 1.60
N ASN A 204 3.42 -6.68 2.24
CA ASN A 204 3.03 -7.14 3.57
C ASN A 204 1.79 -8.03 3.60
N THR A 205 1.12 -8.27 2.46
CA THR A 205 -0.09 -9.09 2.40
C THR A 205 0.02 -10.20 1.38
N VAL A 206 -0.47 -11.39 1.73
CA VAL A 206 -0.45 -12.54 0.81
C VAL A 206 -1.42 -12.32 -0.34
N ASP A 207 -2.66 -11.95 -0.04
CA ASP A 207 -3.69 -11.81 -1.07
C ASP A 207 -3.36 -10.72 -2.10
N ALA A 208 -2.92 -9.54 -1.65
CA ALA A 208 -2.68 -8.44 -2.56
C ALA A 208 -1.24 -8.45 -3.11
N ASP A 209 -0.21 -8.46 -2.25
CA ASP A 209 1.17 -8.22 -2.67
C ASP A 209 1.82 -9.46 -3.26
N VAL A 210 1.78 -10.57 -2.52
CA VAL A 210 2.33 -11.85 -3.01
C VAL A 210 1.55 -12.31 -4.24
N GLY A 211 0.20 -12.15 -4.22
CA GLY A 211 -0.64 -12.44 -5.38
C GLY A 211 -0.27 -11.62 -6.61
N ALA A 212 -0.06 -10.30 -6.46
CA ALA A 212 0.36 -9.44 -7.56
C ALA A 212 1.75 -9.81 -8.10
N ALA A 213 2.71 -10.12 -7.21
CA ALA A 213 4.05 -10.55 -7.60
C ALA A 213 4.02 -11.85 -8.42
N ILE A 214 3.27 -12.86 -7.96
CA ILE A 214 3.09 -14.13 -8.67
C ILE A 214 2.44 -13.89 -10.03
N ASN A 215 1.37 -13.08 -10.10
CA ASN A 215 0.66 -12.75 -11.32
C ASN A 215 1.53 -11.94 -12.30
N ALA A 216 2.52 -11.19 -11.81
CA ALA A 216 3.50 -10.46 -12.60
C ALA A 216 4.74 -11.31 -12.96
N GLU A 217 4.83 -12.55 -12.51
CA GLU A 217 6.02 -13.43 -12.64
C GLU A 217 7.29 -12.82 -11.98
N MET A 218 7.11 -12.04 -10.91
CA MET A 218 8.19 -11.49 -10.09
C MET A 218 8.48 -12.37 -8.89
N LEU A 219 9.67 -12.25 -8.29
CA LEU A 219 10.02 -12.92 -7.05
C LEU A 219 9.23 -12.30 -5.88
N PRO A 220 8.31 -13.05 -5.22
CA PRO A 220 7.54 -12.51 -4.11
C PRO A 220 8.36 -12.52 -2.80
N ILE A 221 8.36 -11.38 -2.10
CA ILE A 221 8.97 -11.23 -0.77
C ILE A 221 7.90 -10.66 0.16
N LEU A 222 7.58 -11.41 1.20
CA LEU A 222 6.57 -11.04 2.20
C LEU A 222 7.24 -10.53 3.47
N THR A 223 6.79 -9.39 3.95
CA THR A 223 7.22 -8.81 5.23
C THR A 223 6.23 -9.15 6.34
N THR A 224 6.71 -9.35 7.57
CA THR A 224 5.88 -9.86 8.68
C THR A 224 5.67 -8.88 9.81
N TRP A 225 6.40 -7.77 9.87
CA TRP A 225 6.33 -6.83 11.02
C TRP A 225 4.96 -6.18 11.22
N ALA A 226 4.15 -5.99 10.17
CA ALA A 226 2.80 -5.45 10.30
C ALA A 226 1.77 -6.51 10.74
N ASN A 227 1.89 -7.72 10.22
CA ASN A 227 1.03 -8.86 10.54
C ASN A 227 1.78 -10.19 10.39
N PRO A 228 2.32 -10.76 11.49
CA PRO A 228 3.03 -12.04 11.42
C PRO A 228 2.18 -13.23 10.94
N GLN A 229 0.85 -13.14 11.01
CA GLN A 229 -0.04 -14.22 10.58
C GLN A 229 -0.03 -14.42 9.05
N GLU A 230 0.34 -13.41 8.28
CA GLU A 230 0.47 -13.51 6.82
C GLU A 230 1.48 -14.60 6.43
N ALA A 231 2.54 -14.80 7.22
CA ALA A 231 3.54 -15.84 6.95
C ALA A 231 2.95 -17.26 6.87
N ILE A 232 1.86 -17.53 7.63
CA ILE A 232 1.19 -18.85 7.64
C ILE A 232 0.45 -19.09 6.31
N LEU A 233 0.03 -18.02 5.65
CA LEU A 233 -0.74 -18.05 4.40
C LEU A 233 0.16 -18.01 3.15
N ALA A 234 1.47 -17.75 3.34
CA ALA A 234 2.40 -17.55 2.24
C ALA A 234 2.51 -18.80 1.36
N PRO A 235 2.30 -18.70 0.04
CA PRO A 235 2.52 -19.81 -0.88
C PRO A 235 3.98 -20.28 -0.90
N ASP A 236 4.19 -21.53 -1.30
CA ASP A 236 5.53 -22.04 -1.59
C ASP A 236 6.28 -21.08 -2.54
N LYS A 237 7.59 -20.92 -2.32
CA LYS A 237 8.47 -20.00 -3.06
C LYS A 237 8.32 -18.50 -2.71
N THR A 238 7.48 -18.13 -1.76
CA THR A 238 7.50 -16.78 -1.17
C THR A 238 8.65 -16.70 -0.18
N ILE A 239 9.50 -15.70 -0.34
CA ILE A 239 10.53 -15.41 0.66
C ILE A 239 9.87 -14.59 1.76
N VAL A 240 10.02 -15.01 3.00
CA VAL A 240 9.46 -14.32 4.17
C VAL A 240 10.60 -13.66 4.94
N ILE A 241 10.47 -12.37 5.24
CA ILE A 241 11.45 -11.58 5.99
C ILE A 241 10.80 -10.87 7.17
N ASP A 242 11.54 -10.77 8.27
CA ASP A 242 11.12 -10.10 9.50
C ASP A 242 11.73 -8.68 9.63
N SER A 243 12.67 -8.33 8.75
CA SER A 243 13.33 -7.02 8.71
C SER A 243 13.71 -6.65 7.28
N LEU A 244 13.63 -5.35 6.93
CA LEU A 244 14.14 -4.86 5.64
C LEU A 244 15.64 -5.09 5.47
N ASN A 245 16.41 -5.15 6.56
CA ASN A 245 17.85 -5.42 6.51
C ASN A 245 18.20 -6.78 5.89
N GLU A 246 17.30 -7.77 5.96
CA GLU A 246 17.49 -9.06 5.31
C GLU A 246 17.59 -8.93 3.78
N LEU A 247 16.98 -7.89 3.18
CA LEU A 247 17.18 -7.61 1.75
C LEU A 247 18.64 -7.31 1.42
N LEU A 248 19.38 -6.70 2.34
CA LEU A 248 20.81 -6.41 2.16
C LEU A 248 21.67 -7.67 2.24
N GLU A 249 21.22 -8.69 2.96
CA GLU A 249 21.88 -10.01 2.99
C GLU A 249 21.60 -10.80 1.70
N MET A 250 20.38 -10.69 1.17
CA MET A 250 19.94 -11.38 -0.04
C MET A 250 20.50 -10.75 -1.32
N PHE A 251 20.55 -9.43 -1.37
CA PHE A 251 20.87 -8.66 -2.58
C PHE A 251 22.24 -7.97 -2.44
N SER A 252 23.32 -8.71 -2.66
CA SER A 252 24.70 -8.21 -2.53
C SER A 252 25.16 -7.31 -3.70
N GLY A 253 24.41 -7.25 -4.79
CA GLY A 253 24.64 -6.48 -6.01
C GLY A 253 24.20 -7.28 -7.25
N PRO A 254 23.61 -6.61 -8.28
CA PRO A 254 23.24 -7.31 -9.50
C PRO A 254 24.52 -7.88 -10.15
N ILE A 255 24.48 -9.14 -10.50
CA ILE A 255 25.58 -9.79 -11.23
C ILE A 255 25.58 -9.17 -12.64
N SER A 256 26.69 -8.50 -12.99
CA SER A 256 26.95 -7.89 -14.31
C SER A 256 26.85 -8.91 -15.46
#